data_2a529b2ee481772b15ff0ec24d5f464c
#
_entry.id   2a529b2ee481772b15ff0ec24d5f464c
#
_cell.length_a   1.000
_cell.length_b   1.000
_cell.length_c   1.000
_cell.angle_alpha   90.00
_cell.angle_beta   90.00
_cell.angle_gamma   90.00
#
_symmetry.space_group_name_H-M   'P 1'
#
loop_
_entity.id
_entity.type
_entity.pdbx_description
1 polymer ?
#
loop_
_entity_poly.entity_id
_entity_poly.type
_entity_poly.pdbx_seq_one_letter_code
_entity_poly.pdbx_strand_id
1 'polypeptide(L)'
;LHGEQGALLVASQLVSCAPTFNAKLYAASQTFDEARHVEAFNKYLQTRQKLMYPVGTGLKSLLDKILTDPRWDLKFIGMQIIIEGLALAAFNLAKQTSNDPVFRDMLYLIIRDEARHVTFGVNYLEEYLKNLSKEELDERAMFAYEACVVMRGRLLSAEVYEKFGWNVEESLEFQSKTDVT
;
A
#
# COMPACT_ATOMS: atom_id res chain seq x y z
N LEU A 1 -3.52 -7.77 4.73
CA LEU A 1 -4.71 -7.42 5.52
C LEU A 1 -4.66 -6.01 6.08
N HIS A 2 -3.65 -5.64 6.90
CA HIS A 2 -3.63 -4.31 7.54
C HIS A 2 -3.42 -3.15 6.56
N GLY A 3 -2.69 -3.37 5.47
CA GLY A 3 -2.61 -2.41 4.37
C GLY A 3 -3.98 -2.14 3.75
N GLU A 4 -4.72 -3.19 3.42
CA GLU A 4 -6.07 -3.12 2.87
C GLU A 4 -7.07 -2.41 3.81
N GLN A 5 -6.96 -2.67 5.13
CA GLN A 5 -7.77 -1.92 6.11
C GLN A 5 -7.47 -0.42 6.08
N GLY A 6 -6.19 -0.06 5.95
CA GLY A 6 -5.77 1.33 5.76
C GLY A 6 -6.29 1.91 4.44
N ALA A 7 -6.14 1.17 3.34
CA ALA A 7 -6.61 1.58 2.01
C ALA A 7 -8.13 1.80 1.99
N LEU A 8 -8.91 0.91 2.60
CA LEU A 8 -10.35 1.08 2.77
C LEU A 8 -10.71 2.41 3.45
N LEU A 9 -10.02 2.72 4.55
CA LEU A 9 -10.29 3.97 5.30
C LEU A 9 -9.86 5.22 4.50
N VAL A 10 -8.71 5.18 3.83
CA VAL A 10 -8.24 6.30 2.99
C VAL A 10 -9.17 6.51 1.81
N ALA A 11 -9.54 5.45 1.08
CA ALA A 11 -10.47 5.53 -0.03
C ALA A 11 -11.83 6.13 0.39
N SER A 12 -12.35 5.72 1.55
CA SER A 12 -13.60 6.27 2.10
C SER A 12 -13.50 7.77 2.41
N GLN A 13 -12.36 8.26 2.92
CA GLN A 13 -12.11 9.68 3.12
C GLN A 13 -12.01 10.44 1.80
N LEU A 14 -11.40 9.85 0.78
CA LEU A 14 -11.30 10.44 -0.56
C LEU A 14 -12.66 10.67 -1.21
N VAL A 15 -13.67 9.86 -0.91
CA VAL A 15 -15.06 10.12 -1.34
C VAL A 15 -15.54 11.51 -0.88
N SER A 16 -15.10 11.93 0.29
CA SER A 16 -15.45 13.24 0.86
C SER A 16 -14.53 14.36 0.40
N CYS A 17 -13.21 14.17 0.46
CA CYS A 17 -12.23 15.24 0.30
C CYS A 17 -11.66 15.40 -1.12
N ALA A 18 -11.84 14.44 -2.04
CA ALA A 18 -11.34 14.59 -3.42
C ALA A 18 -11.99 15.80 -4.11
N PRO A 19 -11.22 16.54 -4.95
CA PRO A 19 -11.66 17.86 -5.43
C PRO A 19 -12.69 17.82 -6.56
N THR A 20 -12.80 16.71 -7.31
CA THR A 20 -13.74 16.60 -8.42
C THR A 20 -14.76 15.49 -8.18
N PHE A 21 -15.93 15.64 -8.79
CA PHE A 21 -16.99 14.63 -8.69
C PHE A 21 -16.53 13.27 -9.26
N ASN A 22 -15.81 13.26 -10.37
CA ASN A 22 -15.27 12.03 -10.95
C ASN A 22 -14.29 11.32 -10.01
N ALA A 23 -13.41 12.08 -9.33
CA ALA A 23 -12.52 11.50 -8.33
C ALA A 23 -13.27 10.91 -7.13
N LYS A 24 -14.35 11.57 -6.70
CA LYS A 24 -15.23 11.04 -5.63
C LYS A 24 -15.93 9.75 -6.05
N LEU A 25 -16.44 9.66 -7.28
CA LEU A 25 -17.04 8.44 -7.81
C LEU A 25 -16.03 7.30 -7.89
N TYR A 26 -14.82 7.60 -8.34
CA TYR A 26 -13.76 6.60 -8.37
C TYR A 26 -13.39 6.13 -6.95
N ALA A 27 -13.19 7.06 -6.02
CA ALA A 27 -12.90 6.73 -4.63
C ALA A 27 -13.99 5.85 -3.99
N ALA A 28 -15.26 6.09 -4.32
CA ALA A 28 -16.37 5.23 -3.87
C ALA A 28 -16.28 3.81 -4.43
N SER A 29 -15.90 3.66 -5.71
CA SER A 29 -15.63 2.35 -6.33
C SER A 29 -14.45 1.65 -5.66
N GLN A 30 -13.34 2.37 -5.45
CA GLN A 30 -12.17 1.85 -4.74
C GLN A 30 -12.52 1.42 -3.32
N THR A 31 -13.31 2.20 -2.58
CA THR A 31 -13.76 1.82 -1.22
C THR A 31 -14.46 0.46 -1.22
N PHE A 32 -15.25 0.16 -2.24
CA PHE A 32 -15.88 -1.15 -2.39
C PHE A 32 -14.86 -2.26 -2.68
N ASP A 33 -13.89 -2.00 -3.55
CA ASP A 33 -12.83 -2.95 -3.85
C ASP A 33 -12.01 -3.29 -2.59
N GLU A 34 -11.58 -2.27 -1.83
CA GLU A 34 -10.83 -2.44 -0.58
C GLU A 34 -11.62 -3.23 0.49
N ALA A 35 -12.93 -3.01 0.57
CA ALA A 35 -13.77 -3.80 1.48
C ALA A 35 -13.75 -5.29 1.14
N ARG A 36 -13.78 -5.64 -0.16
CA ARG A 36 -13.65 -7.02 -0.64
C ARG A 36 -12.25 -7.59 -0.38
N HIS A 37 -11.20 -6.79 -0.56
CA HIS A 37 -9.82 -7.20 -0.29
C HIS A 37 -9.65 -7.53 1.20
N VAL A 38 -10.12 -6.65 2.10
CA VAL A 38 -10.11 -6.89 3.55
C VAL A 38 -10.83 -8.19 3.90
N GLU A 39 -12.04 -8.41 3.35
CA GLU A 39 -12.80 -9.64 3.60
C GLU A 39 -12.06 -10.88 3.10
N ALA A 40 -11.52 -10.84 1.88
CA ALA A 40 -10.81 -11.94 1.26
C ALA A 40 -9.56 -12.34 2.07
N PHE A 41 -8.69 -11.37 2.42
CA PHE A 41 -7.53 -11.64 3.26
C PHE A 41 -7.90 -12.12 4.65
N ASN A 42 -8.92 -11.53 5.27
CA ASN A 42 -9.36 -11.96 6.60
C ASN A 42 -9.85 -13.41 6.59
N LYS A 43 -10.71 -13.78 5.63
CA LYS A 43 -11.18 -15.16 5.47
C LYS A 43 -10.03 -16.12 5.19
N TYR A 44 -9.11 -15.75 4.29
CA TYR A 44 -7.96 -16.58 3.98
C TYR A 44 -7.09 -16.84 5.21
N LEU A 45 -6.75 -15.79 5.97
CA LEU A 45 -5.95 -15.91 7.19
C LEU A 45 -6.63 -16.75 8.25
N GLN A 46 -7.93 -16.55 8.50
CA GLN A 46 -8.68 -17.31 9.48
C GLN A 46 -8.82 -18.79 9.12
N THR A 47 -9.04 -19.10 7.85
CA THR A 47 -9.31 -20.48 7.43
C THR A 47 -8.06 -21.29 7.13
N ARG A 48 -7.01 -20.67 6.59
CA ARG A 48 -5.81 -21.35 6.12
C ARG A 48 -4.63 -21.20 7.06
N GLN A 49 -4.36 -20.00 7.56
CA GLN A 49 -3.19 -19.73 8.38
C GLN A 49 -3.48 -19.83 9.88
N LYS A 50 -4.71 -19.53 10.30
CA LYS A 50 -5.17 -19.53 11.69
C LYS A 50 -4.33 -18.62 12.62
N LEU A 51 -3.60 -17.67 12.04
CA LEU A 51 -2.71 -16.77 12.73
C LEU A 51 -2.79 -15.39 12.11
N MET A 52 -2.98 -14.38 12.95
CA MET A 52 -2.93 -12.97 12.57
C MET A 52 -1.96 -12.25 13.49
N TYR A 53 -1.02 -11.52 12.90
CA TYR A 53 -0.12 -10.64 13.63
C TYR A 53 -0.70 -9.24 13.73
N PRO A 54 -0.35 -8.47 14.75
CA PRO A 54 -0.70 -7.05 14.82
C PRO A 54 -0.02 -6.27 13.69
N VAL A 55 -0.58 -5.09 13.40
CA VAL A 55 0.05 -4.18 12.43
C VAL A 55 1.44 -3.75 12.92
N GLY A 56 2.44 -3.82 12.05
CA GLY A 56 3.79 -3.36 12.36
C GLY A 56 3.82 -1.83 12.56
N THR A 57 4.71 -1.37 13.44
CA THR A 57 4.80 0.03 13.87
C THR A 57 5.02 1.01 12.70
N GLY A 58 5.88 0.67 11.74
CA GLY A 58 6.15 1.51 10.57
C GLY A 58 4.90 1.71 9.71
N LEU A 59 4.22 0.61 9.33
CA LEU A 59 2.98 0.72 8.55
C LEU A 59 1.91 1.52 9.32
N LYS A 60 1.76 1.24 10.62
CA LYS A 60 0.79 1.96 11.45
C LYS A 60 1.08 3.46 11.46
N SER A 61 2.33 3.86 11.68
CA SER A 61 2.73 5.26 11.70
C SER A 61 2.45 5.98 10.37
N LEU A 62 2.74 5.34 9.25
CA LEU A 62 2.44 5.89 7.93
C LEU A 62 0.93 6.01 7.68
N LEU A 63 0.17 4.98 8.02
CA LEU A 63 -1.30 5.00 7.89
C LEU A 63 -1.92 6.08 8.77
N ASP A 64 -1.47 6.22 10.02
CA ASP A 64 -1.95 7.28 10.93
C ASP A 64 -1.67 8.68 10.32
N LYS A 65 -0.48 8.90 9.74
CA LYS A 65 -0.11 10.15 9.07
C LYS A 65 -1.02 10.44 7.86
N ILE A 66 -1.27 9.45 7.01
CA ILE A 66 -2.14 9.58 5.83
C ILE A 66 -3.59 9.83 6.25
N LEU A 67 -4.11 9.11 7.23
CA LEU A 67 -5.50 9.21 7.67
C LEU A 67 -5.82 10.53 8.37
N THR A 68 -4.85 11.09 9.10
CA THR A 68 -5.04 12.35 9.85
C THR A 68 -4.78 13.60 9.04
N ASP A 69 -4.02 13.53 7.94
CA ASP A 69 -3.80 14.68 7.06
C ASP A 69 -5.08 15.01 6.27
N PRO A 70 -5.59 16.24 6.29
CA PRO A 70 -6.82 16.59 5.57
C PRO A 70 -6.64 16.70 4.05
N ARG A 71 -5.40 16.76 3.55
CA ARG A 71 -5.09 17.00 2.15
C ARG A 71 -5.25 15.74 1.33
N TRP A 72 -6.11 15.80 0.34
CA TRP A 72 -6.43 14.67 -0.53
C TRP A 72 -5.22 14.18 -1.35
N ASP A 73 -4.37 15.10 -1.82
CA ASP A 73 -3.19 14.77 -2.65
C ASP A 73 -2.13 14.00 -1.85
N LEU A 74 -1.92 14.31 -0.58
CA LEU A 74 -1.04 13.50 0.28
C LEU A 74 -1.60 12.10 0.56
N LYS A 75 -2.94 11.97 0.61
CA LYS A 75 -3.58 10.65 0.69
C LYS A 75 -3.32 9.84 -0.57
N PHE A 76 -3.39 10.47 -1.76
CA PHE A 76 -3.05 9.82 -3.03
C PHE A 76 -1.58 9.39 -3.08
N ILE A 77 -0.65 10.30 -2.73
CA ILE A 77 0.78 9.97 -2.72
C ILE A 77 1.07 8.82 -1.77
N GLY A 78 0.59 8.89 -0.54
CA GLY A 78 0.89 7.90 0.49
C GLY A 78 0.23 6.54 0.25
N MET A 79 -1.03 6.55 -0.17
CA MET A 79 -1.80 5.31 -0.36
C MET A 79 -1.64 4.77 -1.79
N GLN A 80 -2.19 5.45 -2.81
CA GLN A 80 -2.26 4.90 -4.16
C GLN A 80 -0.88 4.74 -4.82
N ILE A 81 0.07 5.66 -4.56
CA ILE A 81 1.39 5.56 -5.18
C ILE A 81 2.33 4.67 -4.37
N ILE A 82 2.49 4.95 -3.07
CA ILE A 82 3.53 4.29 -2.27
C ILE A 82 3.05 2.96 -1.70
N ILE A 83 1.94 2.93 -0.96
CA ILE A 83 1.50 1.70 -0.30
C ILE A 83 0.98 0.68 -1.31
N GLU A 84 0.06 1.06 -2.20
CA GLU A 84 -0.51 0.15 -3.20
C GLU A 84 0.50 -0.21 -4.30
N GLY A 85 1.38 0.73 -4.69
CA GLY A 85 2.48 0.44 -5.62
C GLY A 85 3.42 -0.65 -5.10
N LEU A 86 3.81 -0.59 -3.82
CA LEU A 86 4.59 -1.63 -3.17
C LEU A 86 3.78 -2.91 -2.94
N ALA A 87 2.49 -2.80 -2.65
CA ALA A 87 1.60 -3.96 -2.52
C ALA A 87 1.51 -4.74 -3.84
N LEU A 88 1.43 -4.07 -4.99
CA LEU A 88 1.46 -4.72 -6.31
C LEU A 88 2.71 -5.60 -6.50
N ALA A 89 3.89 -5.08 -6.16
CA ALA A 89 5.13 -5.84 -6.26
C ALA A 89 5.10 -7.05 -5.31
N ALA A 90 4.71 -6.84 -4.05
CA ALA A 90 4.64 -7.89 -3.04
C ALA A 90 3.61 -8.98 -3.40
N PHE A 91 2.43 -8.60 -3.89
CA PHE A 91 1.39 -9.53 -4.30
C PHE A 91 1.79 -10.34 -5.54
N ASN A 92 2.46 -9.73 -6.51
CA ASN A 92 3.00 -10.45 -7.67
C ASN A 92 4.04 -11.48 -7.25
N LEU A 93 4.97 -11.13 -6.36
CA LEU A 93 5.96 -12.05 -5.82
C LEU A 93 5.27 -13.19 -5.06
N ALA A 94 4.35 -12.87 -4.15
CA ALA A 94 3.62 -13.86 -3.36
C ALA A 94 2.78 -14.80 -4.26
N LYS A 95 2.16 -14.29 -5.32
CA LYS A 95 1.44 -15.09 -6.31
C LYS A 95 2.36 -16.07 -7.05
N GLN A 96 3.58 -15.65 -7.40
CA GLN A 96 4.54 -16.48 -8.12
C GLN A 96 5.16 -17.57 -7.22
N THR A 97 5.39 -17.27 -5.96
CA THR A 97 6.09 -18.16 -5.01
C THR A 97 5.15 -19.07 -4.22
N SER A 98 3.87 -18.75 -4.13
CA SER A 98 2.91 -19.55 -3.37
C SER A 98 2.53 -20.85 -4.10
N ASN A 99 2.45 -21.95 -3.33
CA ASN A 99 1.92 -23.23 -3.79
C ASN A 99 0.41 -23.39 -3.54
N ASP A 100 -0.25 -22.46 -2.81
CA ASP A 100 -1.69 -22.50 -2.56
C ASP A 100 -2.45 -21.88 -3.74
N PRO A 101 -3.21 -22.69 -4.51
CA PRO A 101 -3.94 -22.17 -5.67
C PRO A 101 -5.02 -21.15 -5.28
N VAL A 102 -5.66 -21.31 -4.13
CA VAL A 102 -6.69 -20.35 -3.66
C VAL A 102 -6.06 -18.99 -3.39
N PHE A 103 -4.88 -18.97 -2.77
CA PHE A 103 -4.15 -17.71 -2.53
C PHE A 103 -3.70 -17.05 -3.84
N ARG A 104 -3.21 -17.84 -4.78
CA ARG A 104 -2.80 -17.33 -6.10
C ARG A 104 -3.97 -16.71 -6.88
N ASP A 105 -5.12 -17.37 -6.88
CA ASP A 105 -6.31 -16.88 -7.59
C ASP A 105 -6.87 -15.63 -6.90
N MET A 106 -6.90 -15.60 -5.57
CA MET A 106 -7.26 -14.43 -4.80
C MET A 106 -6.36 -13.24 -5.14
N LEU A 107 -5.03 -13.43 -5.09
CA LEU A 107 -4.07 -12.39 -5.43
C LEU A 107 -4.19 -11.94 -6.89
N TYR A 108 -4.49 -12.84 -7.83
CA TYR A 108 -4.71 -12.46 -9.23
C TYR A 108 -5.82 -11.43 -9.38
N LEU A 109 -6.93 -11.59 -8.67
CA LEU A 109 -8.06 -10.66 -8.71
C LEU A 109 -7.70 -9.33 -8.03
N ILE A 110 -7.09 -9.38 -6.85
CA ILE A 110 -6.68 -8.19 -6.10
C ILE A 110 -5.66 -7.36 -6.90
N ILE A 111 -4.64 -7.97 -7.47
CA ILE A 111 -3.62 -7.28 -8.30
C ILE A 111 -4.27 -6.50 -9.46
N ARG A 112 -5.34 -7.00 -10.07
CA ARG A 112 -6.05 -6.29 -11.13
C ARG A 112 -6.75 -5.03 -10.61
N ASP A 113 -7.27 -5.08 -9.40
CA ASP A 113 -7.93 -3.95 -8.77
C ASP A 113 -6.88 -2.91 -8.35
N GLU A 114 -5.81 -3.32 -7.67
CA GLU A 114 -4.70 -2.46 -7.26
C GLU A 114 -4.03 -1.74 -8.44
N ALA A 115 -3.83 -2.44 -9.57
CA ALA A 115 -3.28 -1.81 -10.76
C ALA A 115 -4.14 -0.65 -11.27
N ARG A 116 -5.47 -0.72 -11.13
CA ARG A 116 -6.38 0.38 -11.47
C ARG A 116 -6.26 1.53 -10.47
N HIS A 117 -6.16 1.21 -9.17
CA HIS A 117 -6.03 2.21 -8.11
C HIS A 117 -4.74 3.03 -8.29
N VAL A 118 -3.60 2.37 -8.47
CA VAL A 118 -2.32 3.04 -8.75
C VAL A 118 -2.38 3.88 -10.02
N THR A 119 -2.91 3.32 -11.12
CA THR A 119 -3.02 4.04 -12.40
C THR A 119 -3.88 5.30 -12.26
N PHE A 120 -4.99 5.20 -11.54
CA PHE A 120 -5.83 6.36 -11.26
C PHE A 120 -5.08 7.41 -10.45
N GLY A 121 -4.39 6.98 -9.37
CA GLY A 121 -3.60 7.87 -8.53
C GLY A 121 -2.53 8.63 -9.32
N VAL A 122 -1.76 7.93 -10.15
CA VAL A 122 -0.72 8.53 -10.99
C VAL A 122 -1.31 9.57 -11.94
N ASN A 123 -2.30 9.17 -12.75
CA ASN A 123 -2.88 10.05 -13.78
C ASN A 123 -3.56 11.29 -13.16
N TYR A 124 -4.21 11.11 -12.00
CA TYR A 124 -4.92 12.22 -11.37
C TYR A 124 -3.98 13.21 -10.69
N LEU A 125 -2.91 12.72 -10.05
CA LEU A 125 -1.88 13.57 -9.45
C LEU A 125 -1.06 14.30 -10.51
N GLU A 126 -0.73 13.65 -11.63
CA GLU A 126 0.08 14.29 -12.69
C GLU A 126 -0.53 15.62 -13.14
N GLU A 127 -1.84 15.68 -13.36
CA GLU A 127 -2.51 16.92 -13.75
C GLU A 127 -2.57 17.96 -12.61
N TYR A 128 -2.76 17.51 -11.40
CA TYR A 128 -2.81 18.40 -10.24
C TYR A 128 -1.45 19.04 -9.93
N LEU A 129 -0.40 18.24 -9.93
CA LEU A 129 0.96 18.69 -9.57
C LEU A 129 1.48 19.80 -10.50
N LYS A 130 1.04 19.87 -11.77
CA LYS A 130 1.40 20.92 -12.71
C LYS A 130 1.00 22.33 -12.26
N ASN A 131 0.05 22.44 -11.35
CA ASN A 131 -0.49 23.71 -10.86
C ASN A 131 0.05 24.14 -9.51
N LEU A 132 0.96 23.36 -8.91
CA LEU A 132 1.54 23.66 -7.60
C LEU A 132 2.77 24.55 -7.71
N SER A 133 3.01 25.35 -6.69
CA SER A 133 4.27 26.09 -6.52
C SER A 133 5.45 25.14 -6.26
N LYS A 134 6.67 25.66 -6.40
CA LYS A 134 7.86 24.88 -6.10
C LYS A 134 7.88 24.41 -4.65
N GLU A 135 7.53 25.27 -3.73
CA GLU A 135 7.50 24.99 -2.30
C GLU A 135 6.49 23.87 -1.98
N GLU A 136 5.32 23.90 -2.60
CA GLU A 136 4.31 22.86 -2.48
C GLU A 136 4.80 21.53 -3.05
N LEU A 137 5.48 21.52 -4.20
CA LEU A 137 6.07 20.33 -4.79
C LEU A 137 7.17 19.74 -3.90
N ASP A 138 8.04 20.59 -3.34
CA ASP A 138 9.12 20.18 -2.44
C ASP A 138 8.54 19.52 -1.16
N GLU A 139 7.43 20.03 -0.63
CA GLU A 139 6.71 19.43 0.50
C GLU A 139 6.18 18.02 0.17
N ARG A 140 5.55 17.84 -1.01
CA ARG A 140 5.03 16.55 -1.47
C ARG A 140 6.15 15.55 -1.73
N ALA A 141 7.26 16.01 -2.31
CA ALA A 141 8.45 15.19 -2.52
C ALA A 141 9.07 14.73 -1.19
N MET A 142 9.13 15.62 -0.20
CA MET A 142 9.61 15.25 1.15
C MET A 142 8.69 14.23 1.81
N PHE A 143 7.37 14.42 1.75
CA PHE A 143 6.41 13.45 2.26
C PHE A 143 6.58 12.08 1.60
N ALA A 144 6.71 12.05 0.26
CA ALA A 144 6.92 10.81 -0.48
C ALA A 144 8.23 10.11 -0.07
N TYR A 145 9.32 10.87 0.07
CA TYR A 145 10.60 10.35 0.53
C TYR A 145 10.50 9.73 1.94
N GLU A 146 9.91 10.46 2.90
CA GLU A 146 9.71 9.95 4.27
C GLU A 146 8.87 8.66 4.28
N ALA A 147 7.80 8.59 3.47
CA ALA A 147 6.96 7.41 3.34
C ALA A 147 7.76 6.22 2.77
N CYS A 148 8.59 6.44 1.75
CA CYS A 148 9.46 5.40 1.19
C CYS A 148 10.48 4.90 2.23
N VAL A 149 11.08 5.78 3.03
CA VAL A 149 12.02 5.40 4.11
C VAL A 149 11.32 4.51 5.14
N VAL A 150 10.10 4.87 5.56
CA VAL A 150 9.30 4.07 6.50
C VAL A 150 8.96 2.70 5.90
N MET A 151 8.54 2.65 4.64
CA MET A 151 8.18 1.40 3.98
C MET A 151 9.39 0.50 3.73
N ARG A 152 10.56 1.08 3.39
CA ARG A 152 11.82 0.32 3.30
C ARG A 152 12.17 -0.34 4.63
N GLY A 153 12.09 0.40 5.74
CA GLY A 153 12.34 -0.15 7.08
C GLY A 153 11.41 -1.32 7.44
N ARG A 154 10.18 -1.33 6.90
CA ARG A 154 9.24 -2.45 7.06
C ARG A 154 9.69 -3.71 6.31
N LEU A 155 10.24 -3.56 5.11
CA LEU A 155 10.73 -4.68 4.30
C LEU A 155 12.00 -5.28 4.90
N LEU A 156 12.81 -4.46 5.59
CA LEU A 156 14.07 -4.87 6.25
C LEU A 156 13.85 -5.36 7.70
N SER A 157 12.80 -6.12 7.95
CA SER A 157 12.44 -6.57 9.30
C SER A 157 13.26 -7.79 9.75
N ALA A 158 14.32 -7.56 10.50
CA ALA A 158 15.14 -8.60 11.11
C ALA A 158 14.33 -9.63 11.93
N GLU A 159 13.33 -9.13 12.67
CA GLU A 159 12.41 -9.97 13.46
C GLU A 159 11.67 -11.04 12.63
N VAL A 160 11.34 -10.71 11.38
CA VAL A 160 10.66 -11.63 10.46
C VAL A 160 11.63 -12.72 10.02
N TYR A 161 12.87 -12.35 9.67
CA TYR A 161 13.89 -13.32 9.25
C TYR A 161 14.27 -14.28 10.36
N GLU A 162 14.44 -13.77 11.59
CA GLU A 162 14.68 -14.59 12.78
C GLU A 162 13.56 -15.62 13.00
N LYS A 163 12.29 -15.21 12.90
CA LYS A 163 11.13 -16.09 13.04
C LYS A 163 11.05 -17.18 11.99
N PHE A 164 11.55 -16.92 10.78
CA PHE A 164 11.66 -17.92 9.72
C PHE A 164 12.94 -18.78 9.82
N GLY A 165 13.82 -18.49 10.77
CA GLY A 165 15.10 -19.17 10.92
C GLY A 165 16.09 -18.85 9.79
N TRP A 166 15.90 -17.71 9.11
CA TRP A 166 16.80 -17.25 8.06
C TRP A 166 17.99 -16.51 8.67
N ASN A 167 19.12 -16.52 7.94
CA ASN A 167 20.27 -15.69 8.33
C ASN A 167 19.90 -14.21 8.12
N VAL A 168 19.80 -13.46 9.22
CA VAL A 168 19.38 -12.05 9.22
C VAL A 168 20.34 -11.19 8.39
N GLU A 169 21.66 -11.37 8.59
CA GLU A 169 22.67 -10.56 7.91
C GLU A 169 22.65 -10.79 6.39
N GLU A 170 22.62 -12.03 5.95
CA GLU A 170 22.52 -12.39 4.53
C GLU A 170 21.20 -11.89 3.91
N SER A 171 20.10 -11.98 4.64
CA SER A 171 18.79 -11.53 4.17
C SER A 171 18.74 -10.01 4.00
N LEU A 172 19.28 -9.26 4.95
CA LEU A 172 19.39 -7.81 4.88
C LEU A 172 20.35 -7.36 3.77
N GLU A 173 21.49 -8.04 3.61
CA GLU A 173 22.43 -7.76 2.53
C GLU A 173 21.84 -8.04 1.15
N PHE A 174 21.12 -9.14 0.97
CA PHE A 174 20.42 -9.47 -0.26
C PHE A 174 19.42 -8.39 -0.64
N GLN A 175 18.59 -7.95 0.30
CA GLN A 175 17.60 -6.90 0.04
C GLN A 175 18.24 -5.56 -0.27
N SER A 176 19.32 -5.19 0.43
CA SER A 176 20.01 -3.92 0.17
C SER A 176 20.62 -3.85 -1.23
N LYS A 177 20.97 -5.00 -1.83
CA LYS A 177 21.52 -5.10 -3.19
C LYS A 177 20.42 -5.09 -4.28
N THR A 178 19.21 -5.53 -3.96
CA THR A 178 18.07 -5.51 -4.91
C THR A 178 17.37 -4.16 -5.01
N ASP A 179 17.59 -3.26 -4.05
CA ASP A 179 17.03 -1.90 -4.06
C ASP A 179 17.75 -0.92 -5.04
N VAL A 180 18.72 -1.37 -5.84
CA VAL A 180 19.57 -0.49 -6.69
C VAL A 180 19.28 -0.66 -8.19
N THR A 181 18.29 -1.44 -8.58
CA THR A 181 17.87 -1.59 -9.99
C THR A 181 16.41 -1.18 -10.16
#